data_73448c1f0f4231268712f43092fffe9d
#
_entry.id   73448c1f0f4231268712f43092fffe9d
#
_cell.length_a   1.000
_cell.length_b   1.000
_cell.length_c   1.000
_cell.angle_alpha   90.00
_cell.angle_beta   90.00
_cell.angle_gamma   90.00
#
_symmetry.space_group_name_H-M   'P 1'
#
loop_
_entity.id
_entity.type
_entity.pdbx_description
1 polymer ?
#
loop_
_entity_poly.entity_id
_entity_poly.type
_entity_poly.pdbx_seq_one_letter_code
_entity_poly.pdbx_strand_id
1 'polypeptide(L)'
;MMELVNKFKLGFLMALLSIAMLPVSYVNAGEEQRAPPSARTSGTLGPAVIRAITEIQGLLQPEDEEEEPDYVAAKIELDELRERRFERMNDFEKSTLLSFYTNYYLNTEDYVGAIGIFEEMLSIETLRADQRLRTHRSLGQLYASEEEWQGSIENYEEWRNLSEFEEEVVFRGLSYAHYQLENFEAAKPFWIDRMELMLADGETLDRDDYSYLNGLYFTLEDYQSALDLTKSMIVLFDDTADWQNLSAIYSSLEEDDRGVQALNLFYLKGLMEDDTRYINLAQSLAGIEAPYTGSKILSEGMEKDIVEKDEQNLTRLTQMYLMASEYEEALKPAMDAAEADETGDGYDTLGYIHYVLHDYEAAAEAFQSAIDKGDLSDRSDTLMFLSRAFLELRNFDAAEEAATDAADAGDERASDSARDFIRAIDGRRTFYNTISGRKEDAIDFYQPYPSLQ
;
A
#
# COMPACT_ATOMS: atom_id res chain seq x y z
N MET A 1 -6.57 -0.20 -5.76
CA MET A 1 -7.01 0.78 -6.76
C MET A 1 -7.87 0.16 -7.87
N MET A 2 -7.42 -0.87 -8.61
CA MET A 2 -8.23 -1.55 -9.66
C MET A 2 -9.51 -2.21 -9.13
N GLU A 3 -9.52 -2.72 -7.91
CA GLU A 3 -10.69 -3.31 -7.25
C GLU A 3 -11.73 -2.26 -6.83
N LEU A 4 -11.29 -1.08 -6.40
CA LEU A 4 -12.15 0.07 -6.10
C LEU A 4 -12.88 0.57 -7.37
N VAL A 5 -12.15 0.64 -8.49
CA VAL A 5 -12.70 1.03 -9.80
C VAL A 5 -13.79 0.07 -10.27
N ASN A 6 -13.62 -1.25 -10.05
CA ASN A 6 -14.62 -2.25 -10.39
C ASN A 6 -15.85 -2.19 -9.48
N LYS A 7 -15.68 -1.95 -8.17
CA LYS A 7 -16.81 -1.73 -7.25
C LYS A 7 -17.57 -0.45 -7.59
N PHE A 8 -16.84 0.59 -8.05
CA PHE A 8 -17.43 1.85 -8.49
C PHE A 8 -18.30 1.67 -9.76
N LYS A 9 -17.81 0.92 -10.77
CA LYS A 9 -18.59 0.59 -11.97
C LYS A 9 -19.87 -0.19 -11.62
N LEU A 10 -19.81 -1.12 -10.67
CA LEU A 10 -20.98 -1.92 -10.25
C LEU A 10 -21.99 -1.08 -9.44
N GLY A 11 -21.53 -0.20 -8.56
CA GLY A 11 -22.40 0.72 -7.81
C GLY A 11 -23.05 1.78 -8.70
N PHE A 12 -22.34 2.22 -9.73
CA PHE A 12 -22.85 3.18 -10.72
C PHE A 12 -23.95 2.57 -11.61
N LEU A 13 -23.81 1.29 -12.01
CA LEU A 13 -24.80 0.55 -12.77
C LEU A 13 -26.10 0.32 -11.98
N MET A 14 -25.98 0.00 -10.67
CA MET A 14 -27.17 -0.18 -9.81
C MET A 14 -27.94 1.12 -9.56
N ALA A 15 -27.28 2.29 -9.55
CA ALA A 15 -27.92 3.58 -9.41
C ALA A 15 -28.74 3.96 -10.66
N LEU A 16 -28.36 3.50 -11.85
CA LEU A 16 -29.12 3.69 -13.09
C LEU A 16 -30.43 2.89 -13.12
N LEU A 17 -30.44 1.69 -12.56
CA LEU A 17 -31.63 0.83 -12.47
C LEU A 17 -32.71 1.37 -11.50
N SER A 18 -32.32 2.20 -10.52
CA SER A 18 -33.28 2.79 -9.57
C SER A 18 -34.01 4.04 -10.09
N ILE A 19 -33.61 4.58 -11.26
CA ILE A 19 -34.22 5.79 -11.85
C ILE A 19 -35.52 5.46 -12.60
N ALA A 20 -35.77 4.20 -12.90
CA ALA A 20 -36.85 3.82 -13.82
C ALA A 20 -38.29 3.84 -13.24
N MET A 21 -38.50 3.88 -11.91
CA MET A 21 -39.87 3.85 -11.38
C MET A 21 -40.05 4.43 -9.98
N LEU A 22 -40.69 5.58 -9.91
CA LEU A 22 -41.57 5.90 -8.79
C LEU A 22 -42.99 6.06 -9.28
N PRO A 23 -43.93 5.22 -8.83
CA PRO A 23 -45.35 5.53 -8.99
C PRO A 23 -45.61 6.81 -8.20
N VAL A 24 -46.42 7.69 -8.78
CA VAL A 24 -46.92 8.88 -8.08
C VAL A 24 -47.81 8.39 -6.91
N SER A 25 -47.19 8.10 -5.79
CA SER A 25 -47.88 7.83 -4.54
C SER A 25 -47.92 9.11 -3.74
N TYR A 26 -49.09 9.65 -3.54
CA TYR A 26 -49.35 10.75 -2.59
C TYR A 26 -49.01 10.27 -1.19
N VAL A 27 -47.92 10.76 -0.62
CA VAL A 27 -47.63 10.69 0.81
C VAL A 27 -47.92 12.06 1.40
N ASN A 28 -49.01 12.13 2.15
CA ASN A 28 -49.29 13.25 3.07
C ASN A 28 -48.36 13.14 4.26
N ALA A 29 -47.35 14.02 4.34
CA ALA A 29 -46.65 14.34 5.56
C ALA A 29 -46.55 15.86 5.63
N GLY A 30 -47.12 16.43 6.69
CA GLY A 30 -47.14 17.89 6.88
C GLY A 30 -45.77 18.40 7.27
N GLU A 31 -45.21 19.19 6.39
CA GLU A 31 -44.22 20.21 6.67
C GLU A 31 -44.48 21.41 5.75
N GLU A 32 -44.19 22.60 6.21
CA GLU A 32 -44.57 23.87 5.62
C GLU A 32 -44.23 23.92 4.11
N GLN A 33 -45.29 23.92 3.30
CA GLN A 33 -45.22 24.08 1.85
C GLN A 33 -44.66 25.49 1.52
N ARG A 34 -43.40 25.56 1.16
CA ARG A 34 -42.94 26.62 0.23
C ARG A 34 -43.62 26.34 -1.11
N ALA A 35 -44.31 27.31 -1.64
CA ALA A 35 -45.01 27.20 -2.89
C ALA A 35 -44.06 26.72 -4.01
N PRO A 36 -44.42 25.66 -4.77
CA PRO A 36 -43.61 25.24 -5.91
C PRO A 36 -43.53 26.36 -6.92
N PRO A 37 -42.39 26.55 -7.62
CA PRO A 37 -42.26 27.53 -8.67
C PRO A 37 -43.40 27.34 -9.68
N SER A 38 -44.03 28.40 -10.09
CA SER A 38 -45.25 28.40 -10.93
C SER A 38 -44.98 27.61 -12.21
N ALA A 39 -45.56 26.40 -12.31
CA ALA A 39 -45.56 25.62 -13.53
C ALA A 39 -46.36 26.38 -14.63
N ARG A 40 -45.64 27.15 -15.44
CA ARG A 40 -46.19 27.67 -16.71
C ARG A 40 -45.84 26.65 -17.81
N THR A 41 -46.69 25.71 -17.97
CA THR A 41 -47.11 25.05 -19.22
C THR A 41 -47.91 23.79 -18.89
N SER A 42 -49.19 23.91 -18.81
CA SER A 42 -50.12 22.77 -18.88
C SER A 42 -50.20 22.32 -20.35
N GLY A 43 -49.19 21.61 -20.84
CA GLY A 43 -49.31 20.85 -22.06
C GLY A 43 -50.27 19.68 -21.83
N THR A 44 -51.28 19.55 -22.61
CA THR A 44 -52.14 18.38 -22.63
C THR A 44 -51.70 17.45 -23.74
N LEU A 45 -51.66 16.14 -23.48
CA LEU A 45 -51.47 15.15 -24.53
C LEU A 45 -52.75 15.08 -25.41
N GLY A 46 -52.58 15.12 -26.72
CA GLY A 46 -53.69 14.90 -27.65
C GLY A 46 -54.15 13.44 -27.59
N PRO A 47 -55.47 13.17 -27.90
CA PRO A 47 -56.03 11.82 -27.74
C PRO A 47 -55.30 10.72 -28.53
N ALA A 48 -54.69 11.08 -29.68
CA ALA A 48 -53.96 10.12 -30.49
C ALA A 48 -52.58 9.81 -29.90
N VAL A 49 -51.95 10.80 -29.24
CA VAL A 49 -50.67 10.63 -28.54
C VAL A 49 -50.88 9.80 -27.27
N ILE A 50 -51.95 10.10 -26.51
CA ILE A 50 -52.32 9.30 -25.31
C ILE A 50 -52.47 7.82 -25.67
N ARG A 51 -53.19 7.48 -26.74
CA ARG A 51 -53.42 6.08 -27.15
C ARG A 51 -52.08 5.39 -27.48
N ALA A 52 -51.24 6.01 -28.27
CA ALA A 52 -49.95 5.42 -28.65
C ALA A 52 -49.01 5.28 -27.43
N ILE A 53 -48.96 6.27 -26.56
CA ILE A 53 -48.16 6.20 -25.35
C ILE A 53 -48.66 5.09 -24.40
N THR A 54 -49.98 4.89 -24.27
CA THR A 54 -50.52 3.79 -23.44
C THR A 54 -50.16 2.41 -24.02
N GLU A 55 -50.17 2.28 -25.35
CA GLU A 55 -49.73 1.05 -26.02
C GLU A 55 -48.22 0.79 -25.81
N ILE A 56 -47.39 1.80 -26.03
CA ILE A 56 -45.96 1.73 -25.78
C ILE A 56 -45.68 1.39 -24.31
N GLN A 57 -46.39 2.01 -23.38
CA GLN A 57 -46.22 1.74 -21.94
C GLN A 57 -46.53 0.28 -21.62
N GLY A 58 -47.63 -0.28 -22.18
CA GLY A 58 -47.97 -1.69 -21.99
C GLY A 58 -46.90 -2.65 -22.53
N LEU A 59 -46.25 -2.29 -23.64
CA LEU A 59 -45.15 -3.08 -24.20
C LEU A 59 -43.85 -3.01 -23.37
N LEU A 60 -43.55 -1.82 -22.84
CA LEU A 60 -42.34 -1.63 -21.99
C LEU A 60 -42.52 -2.13 -20.56
N GLN A 61 -43.77 -2.10 -20.06
CA GLN A 61 -44.14 -2.45 -18.69
C GLN A 61 -45.49 -3.17 -18.70
N PRO A 62 -45.51 -4.48 -18.99
CA PRO A 62 -46.71 -5.29 -18.91
C PRO A 62 -47.37 -5.19 -17.53
N GLU A 63 -48.72 -5.21 -17.48
CA GLU A 63 -49.46 -5.20 -16.21
C GLU A 63 -49.31 -6.54 -15.44
N ASP A 64 -49.04 -7.63 -16.16
CA ASP A 64 -48.79 -8.94 -15.61
C ASP A 64 -47.28 -9.08 -15.33
N GLU A 65 -46.92 -9.28 -14.07
CA GLU A 65 -45.50 -9.45 -13.62
C GLU A 65 -44.83 -10.71 -14.20
N GLU A 66 -45.61 -11.67 -14.76
CA GLU A 66 -45.07 -12.87 -15.42
C GLU A 66 -44.79 -12.62 -16.92
N GLU A 67 -45.23 -11.50 -17.49
CA GLU A 67 -45.01 -11.14 -18.88
C GLU A 67 -43.75 -10.31 -19.07
N GLU A 68 -42.86 -10.76 -19.95
CA GLU A 68 -41.61 -9.99 -20.25
C GLU A 68 -41.91 -8.79 -21.17
N PRO A 69 -41.20 -7.65 -21.01
CA PRO A 69 -41.33 -6.49 -21.89
C PRO A 69 -41.01 -6.82 -23.35
N ASP A 70 -41.84 -6.38 -24.27
CA ASP A 70 -41.58 -6.50 -25.71
C ASP A 70 -40.89 -5.23 -26.25
N TYR A 71 -39.57 -5.17 -26.04
CA TYR A 71 -38.75 -4.04 -26.50
C TYR A 71 -38.76 -3.88 -28.03
N VAL A 72 -38.95 -4.97 -28.80
CA VAL A 72 -38.96 -4.89 -30.27
C VAL A 72 -40.23 -4.20 -30.73
N ALA A 73 -41.39 -4.62 -30.21
CA ALA A 73 -42.66 -3.98 -30.55
C ALA A 73 -42.72 -2.54 -30.03
N ALA A 74 -42.22 -2.29 -28.80
CA ALA A 74 -42.12 -0.94 -28.22
C ALA A 74 -41.32 0.02 -29.10
N LYS A 75 -40.17 -0.43 -29.63
CA LYS A 75 -39.35 0.40 -30.52
C LYS A 75 -40.06 0.74 -31.84
N ILE A 76 -40.76 -0.22 -32.41
CA ILE A 76 -41.54 0.01 -33.63
C ILE A 76 -42.61 1.08 -33.40
N GLU A 77 -43.40 0.95 -32.33
CA GLU A 77 -44.46 1.92 -32.01
C GLU A 77 -43.90 3.33 -31.68
N LEU A 78 -42.75 3.38 -30.96
CA LEU A 78 -42.05 4.64 -30.70
C LEU A 78 -41.63 5.33 -32.00
N ASP A 79 -40.99 4.58 -32.91
CA ASP A 79 -40.51 5.11 -34.19
C ASP A 79 -41.69 5.54 -35.09
N GLU A 80 -42.76 4.75 -35.18
CA GLU A 80 -43.96 5.12 -35.93
C GLU A 80 -44.61 6.40 -35.38
N LEU A 81 -44.70 6.54 -34.06
CA LEU A 81 -45.27 7.74 -33.43
C LEU A 81 -44.39 8.95 -33.73
N ARG A 82 -43.09 8.78 -33.67
CA ARG A 82 -42.11 9.83 -33.97
C ARG A 82 -42.19 10.29 -35.42
N GLU A 83 -42.11 9.37 -36.37
CA GLU A 83 -42.14 9.69 -37.81
C GLU A 83 -43.44 10.37 -38.22
N ARG A 84 -44.58 9.91 -37.71
CA ARG A 84 -45.88 10.42 -38.11
C ARG A 84 -46.24 11.75 -37.46
N ARG A 85 -45.72 12.08 -36.25
CA ARG A 85 -46.30 13.15 -35.46
C ARG A 85 -45.32 14.10 -34.79
N PHE A 86 -44.05 13.76 -34.63
CA PHE A 86 -43.09 14.53 -33.81
C PHE A 86 -43.04 16.02 -34.15
N GLU A 87 -42.99 16.35 -35.44
CA GLU A 87 -42.96 17.72 -35.92
C GLU A 87 -44.23 18.54 -35.60
N ARG A 88 -45.32 17.86 -35.31
CA ARG A 88 -46.62 18.50 -35.01
C ARG A 88 -46.97 18.46 -33.53
N MET A 89 -46.14 17.79 -32.72
CA MET A 89 -46.29 17.69 -31.29
C MET A 89 -45.97 19.03 -30.62
N ASN A 90 -46.69 19.35 -29.56
CA ASN A 90 -46.30 20.40 -28.66
C ASN A 90 -45.09 19.94 -27.79
N ASP A 91 -44.40 20.87 -27.13
CA ASP A 91 -43.23 20.55 -26.37
C ASP A 91 -43.45 19.55 -25.23
N PHE A 92 -44.63 19.53 -24.61
CA PHE A 92 -45.00 18.52 -23.62
C PHE A 92 -45.15 17.13 -24.21
N GLU A 93 -45.79 17.02 -25.38
CA GLU A 93 -45.90 15.74 -26.13
C GLU A 93 -44.52 15.23 -26.56
N LYS A 94 -43.65 16.14 -27.05
CA LYS A 94 -42.30 15.81 -27.45
C LYS A 94 -41.49 15.27 -26.25
N SER A 95 -41.48 16.01 -25.13
CA SER A 95 -40.74 15.60 -23.92
C SER A 95 -41.28 14.27 -23.37
N THR A 96 -42.60 14.02 -23.48
CA THR A 96 -43.19 12.76 -23.05
C THR A 96 -42.73 11.60 -23.95
N LEU A 97 -42.78 11.76 -25.26
CA LEU A 97 -42.30 10.74 -26.20
C LEU A 97 -40.80 10.44 -25.98
N LEU A 98 -39.99 11.48 -25.86
CA LEU A 98 -38.55 11.31 -25.58
C LEU A 98 -38.31 10.60 -24.27
N SER A 99 -39.13 10.81 -23.22
CA SER A 99 -38.99 10.05 -21.95
C SER A 99 -39.26 8.55 -22.14
N PHE A 100 -40.17 8.15 -23.08
CA PHE A 100 -40.34 6.73 -23.41
C PHE A 100 -39.17 6.15 -24.19
N TYR A 101 -38.55 6.94 -25.09
CA TYR A 101 -37.31 6.52 -25.74
C TYR A 101 -36.17 6.35 -24.76
N THR A 102 -36.00 7.29 -23.78
CA THR A 102 -34.96 7.13 -22.74
C THR A 102 -35.18 5.87 -21.90
N ASN A 103 -36.46 5.58 -21.53
CA ASN A 103 -36.80 4.34 -20.83
C ASN A 103 -36.43 3.11 -21.65
N TYR A 104 -36.80 3.09 -22.96
CA TYR A 104 -36.44 2.01 -23.86
C TYR A 104 -34.93 1.79 -23.92
N TYR A 105 -34.15 2.83 -24.20
CA TYR A 105 -32.71 2.71 -24.37
C TYR A 105 -31.99 2.33 -23.06
N LEU A 106 -32.45 2.82 -21.91
CA LEU A 106 -31.90 2.44 -20.62
C LEU A 106 -32.16 0.96 -20.30
N ASN A 107 -33.38 0.46 -20.57
CA ASN A 107 -33.73 -0.96 -20.34
C ASN A 107 -33.05 -1.91 -21.32
N THR A 108 -32.69 -1.44 -22.51
CA THR A 108 -31.92 -2.22 -23.50
C THR A 108 -30.41 -2.00 -23.40
N GLU A 109 -29.95 -1.28 -22.39
CA GLU A 109 -28.52 -0.95 -22.14
C GLU A 109 -27.83 -0.23 -23.32
N ASP A 110 -28.61 0.44 -24.18
CA ASP A 110 -28.09 1.30 -25.24
C ASP A 110 -27.88 2.72 -24.69
N TYR A 111 -26.79 2.91 -23.97
CA TYR A 111 -26.50 4.18 -23.31
C TYR A 111 -26.19 5.29 -24.29
N VAL A 112 -25.57 5.00 -25.43
CA VAL A 112 -25.32 5.98 -26.49
C VAL A 112 -26.65 6.47 -27.09
N GLY A 113 -27.60 5.56 -27.32
CA GLY A 113 -28.95 5.90 -27.73
C GLY A 113 -29.69 6.78 -26.71
N ALA A 114 -29.56 6.44 -25.43
CA ALA A 114 -30.13 7.22 -24.33
C ALA A 114 -29.54 8.65 -24.25
N ILE A 115 -28.22 8.79 -24.37
CA ILE A 115 -27.54 10.11 -24.42
C ILE A 115 -28.13 10.98 -25.52
N GLY A 116 -28.21 10.47 -26.75
CA GLY A 116 -28.74 11.23 -27.87
C GLY A 116 -30.19 11.71 -27.67
N ILE A 117 -31.04 10.90 -27.03
CA ILE A 117 -32.42 11.30 -26.69
C ILE A 117 -32.45 12.33 -25.56
N PHE A 118 -31.63 12.21 -24.55
CA PHE A 118 -31.54 13.21 -23.48
C PHE A 118 -31.02 14.58 -23.97
N GLU A 119 -30.06 14.58 -24.88
CA GLU A 119 -29.60 15.82 -25.55
C GLU A 119 -30.71 16.46 -26.38
N GLU A 120 -31.46 15.63 -27.13
CA GLU A 120 -32.64 16.12 -27.86
C GLU A 120 -33.72 16.70 -26.95
N MET A 121 -33.91 16.08 -25.77
CA MET A 121 -34.85 16.59 -24.76
C MET A 121 -34.40 17.97 -24.22
N LEU A 122 -33.11 18.20 -24.00
CA LEU A 122 -32.59 19.50 -23.58
C LEU A 122 -32.80 20.59 -24.63
N SER A 123 -32.92 20.26 -25.91
CA SER A 123 -33.17 21.23 -26.97
C SER A 123 -34.60 21.81 -26.94
N ILE A 124 -35.53 21.24 -26.17
CA ILE A 124 -36.89 21.75 -25.99
C ILE A 124 -36.85 23.01 -25.13
N GLU A 125 -37.19 24.17 -25.71
CA GLU A 125 -37.14 25.49 -25.03
C GLU A 125 -37.99 25.54 -23.76
N THR A 126 -39.20 24.96 -23.81
CA THR A 126 -40.17 24.99 -22.72
C THR A 126 -40.10 23.73 -21.82
N LEU A 127 -38.97 22.99 -21.90
CA LEU A 127 -38.78 21.86 -21.01
C LEU A 127 -38.87 22.30 -19.54
N ARG A 128 -39.65 21.55 -18.77
CA ARG A 128 -39.87 21.85 -17.34
C ARG A 128 -38.53 21.84 -16.59
N ALA A 129 -38.37 22.76 -15.63
CA ALA A 129 -37.14 22.89 -14.86
C ALA A 129 -36.75 21.58 -14.16
N ASP A 130 -37.72 20.88 -13.59
CA ASP A 130 -37.48 19.60 -12.92
C ASP A 130 -37.07 18.47 -13.89
N GLN A 131 -37.59 18.50 -15.14
CA GLN A 131 -37.14 17.56 -16.18
C GLN A 131 -35.73 17.92 -16.67
N ARG A 132 -35.45 19.22 -16.90
CA ARG A 132 -34.12 19.68 -17.30
C ARG A 132 -33.07 19.27 -16.29
N LEU A 133 -33.36 19.48 -15.01
CA LEU A 133 -32.47 19.11 -13.92
C LEU A 133 -32.19 17.60 -13.91
N ARG A 134 -33.24 16.76 -13.96
CA ARG A 134 -33.07 15.29 -14.05
C ARG A 134 -32.30 14.86 -15.29
N THR A 135 -32.55 15.50 -16.43
CA THR A 135 -31.86 15.17 -17.70
C THR A 135 -30.36 15.43 -17.59
N HIS A 136 -29.96 16.57 -17.04
CA HIS A 136 -28.52 16.85 -16.83
C HIS A 136 -27.89 15.85 -15.87
N ARG A 137 -28.57 15.48 -14.77
CA ARG A 137 -28.07 14.45 -13.86
C ARG A 137 -27.89 13.11 -14.57
N SER A 138 -28.89 12.69 -15.35
CA SER A 138 -28.84 11.43 -16.10
C SER A 138 -27.73 11.44 -17.16
N LEU A 139 -27.57 12.53 -17.88
CA LEU A 139 -26.47 12.70 -18.84
C LEU A 139 -25.11 12.63 -18.15
N GLY A 140 -24.93 13.29 -17.00
CA GLY A 140 -23.70 13.19 -16.21
C GLY A 140 -23.35 11.75 -15.87
N GLN A 141 -24.34 10.95 -15.47
CA GLN A 141 -24.15 9.52 -15.18
C GLN A 141 -23.85 8.70 -16.45
N LEU A 142 -24.60 8.91 -17.53
CA LEU A 142 -24.45 8.15 -18.77
C LEU A 142 -23.11 8.43 -19.44
N TYR A 143 -22.71 9.69 -19.52
CA TYR A 143 -21.40 10.05 -20.05
C TYR A 143 -20.27 9.42 -19.23
N ALA A 144 -20.40 9.35 -17.90
CA ALA A 144 -19.42 8.67 -17.06
C ALA A 144 -19.38 7.15 -17.30
N SER A 145 -20.53 6.51 -17.60
CA SER A 145 -20.57 5.07 -17.93
C SER A 145 -19.94 4.75 -19.29
N GLU A 146 -20.01 5.69 -20.24
CA GLU A 146 -19.35 5.61 -21.55
C GLU A 146 -17.88 6.12 -21.51
N GLU A 147 -17.35 6.45 -20.35
CA GLU A 147 -16.00 6.97 -20.15
C GLU A 147 -15.77 8.36 -20.83
N GLU A 148 -16.84 9.08 -21.16
CA GLU A 148 -16.83 10.42 -21.70
C GLU A 148 -16.81 11.45 -20.57
N TRP A 149 -15.69 11.50 -19.86
CA TRP A 149 -15.55 12.22 -18.57
C TRP A 149 -15.84 13.72 -18.67
N GLN A 150 -15.44 14.35 -19.77
CA GLN A 150 -15.69 15.77 -19.98
C GLN A 150 -17.18 16.06 -20.10
N GLY A 151 -17.93 15.23 -20.86
CA GLY A 151 -19.39 15.32 -20.99
C GLY A 151 -20.10 15.12 -19.64
N SER A 152 -19.59 14.19 -18.83
CA SER A 152 -20.06 13.96 -17.46
C SER A 152 -19.93 15.23 -16.60
N ILE A 153 -18.75 15.85 -16.58
CA ILE A 153 -18.46 17.08 -15.81
C ILE A 153 -19.40 18.20 -16.26
N GLU A 154 -19.50 18.46 -17.58
CA GLU A 154 -20.32 19.55 -18.12
C GLU A 154 -21.81 19.42 -17.69
N ASN A 155 -22.34 18.19 -17.72
CA ASN A 155 -23.72 17.96 -17.33
C ASN A 155 -23.94 18.05 -15.83
N TYR A 156 -23.02 17.57 -15.00
CA TYR A 156 -23.13 17.72 -13.55
C TYR A 156 -22.98 19.19 -13.13
N GLU A 157 -22.10 19.95 -13.77
CA GLU A 157 -21.96 21.40 -13.51
C GLU A 157 -23.23 22.17 -13.92
N GLU A 158 -23.84 21.84 -15.07
CA GLU A 158 -25.13 22.43 -15.47
C GLU A 158 -26.25 22.05 -14.49
N TRP A 159 -26.24 20.81 -13.98
CA TRP A 159 -27.14 20.41 -12.91
C TRP A 159 -26.98 21.30 -11.66
N ARG A 160 -25.74 21.51 -11.21
CA ARG A 160 -25.42 22.37 -10.05
C ARG A 160 -25.85 23.83 -10.27
N ASN A 161 -25.64 24.35 -11.47
CA ASN A 161 -26.04 25.70 -11.83
C ASN A 161 -27.58 25.90 -11.76
N LEU A 162 -28.33 24.85 -12.00
CA LEU A 162 -29.81 24.89 -12.05
C LEU A 162 -30.46 24.47 -10.74
N SER A 163 -29.76 23.71 -9.91
CA SER A 163 -30.29 23.14 -8.66
C SER A 163 -30.23 24.14 -7.51
N GLU A 164 -31.27 24.15 -6.67
CA GLU A 164 -31.28 24.88 -5.38
C GLU A 164 -30.76 24.03 -4.19
N PHE A 165 -30.42 22.77 -4.45
CA PHE A 165 -29.96 21.82 -3.45
C PHE A 165 -28.79 20.99 -4.00
N GLU A 166 -28.08 20.33 -3.13
CA GLU A 166 -26.94 19.48 -3.45
C GLU A 166 -27.34 18.01 -3.37
N GLU A 167 -26.73 17.17 -4.21
CA GLU A 167 -26.93 15.72 -4.19
C GLU A 167 -25.59 14.99 -4.15
N GLU A 168 -25.49 13.98 -3.27
CA GLU A 168 -24.30 13.15 -3.09
C GLU A 168 -23.79 12.56 -4.43
N VAL A 169 -24.71 12.06 -5.24
CA VAL A 169 -24.38 11.43 -6.54
C VAL A 169 -23.68 12.37 -7.51
N VAL A 170 -24.00 13.68 -7.45
CA VAL A 170 -23.41 14.71 -8.32
C VAL A 170 -21.97 15.00 -7.89
N PHE A 171 -21.75 15.21 -6.60
CA PHE A 171 -20.38 15.40 -6.08
C PHE A 171 -19.49 14.18 -6.32
N ARG A 172 -20.02 12.99 -6.09
CA ARG A 172 -19.32 11.74 -6.41
C ARG A 172 -18.95 11.65 -7.88
N GLY A 173 -19.91 11.95 -8.76
CA GLY A 173 -19.71 11.91 -10.21
C GLY A 173 -18.65 12.93 -10.66
N LEU A 174 -18.71 14.16 -10.17
CA LEU A 174 -17.72 15.21 -10.46
C LEU A 174 -16.32 14.81 -9.98
N SER A 175 -16.21 14.39 -8.72
CA SER A 175 -14.92 13.95 -8.19
C SER A 175 -14.32 12.81 -9.02
N TYR A 176 -15.12 11.80 -9.34
CA TYR A 176 -14.67 10.65 -10.12
C TYR A 176 -14.28 11.02 -11.55
N ALA A 177 -15.09 11.84 -12.25
CA ALA A 177 -14.78 12.28 -13.60
C ALA A 177 -13.49 13.12 -13.67
N HIS A 178 -13.27 14.03 -12.70
CA HIS A 178 -12.02 14.76 -12.59
C HIS A 178 -10.84 13.84 -12.28
N TYR A 179 -11.03 12.84 -11.42
CA TYR A 179 -10.00 11.83 -11.12
C TYR A 179 -9.58 11.06 -12.37
N GLN A 180 -10.53 10.64 -13.21
CA GLN A 180 -10.26 9.91 -14.45
C GLN A 180 -9.51 10.76 -15.49
N LEU A 181 -9.71 12.07 -15.45
CA LEU A 181 -8.94 13.03 -16.26
C LEU A 181 -7.62 13.46 -15.61
N GLU A 182 -7.18 12.79 -14.54
CA GLU A 182 -5.98 13.11 -13.77
C GLU A 182 -5.98 14.54 -13.18
N ASN A 183 -7.16 15.15 -13.08
CA ASN A 183 -7.33 16.48 -12.49
C ASN A 183 -7.64 16.36 -10.99
N PHE A 184 -6.67 15.87 -10.22
CA PHE A 184 -6.84 15.51 -8.80
C PHE A 184 -7.12 16.73 -7.92
N GLU A 185 -6.57 17.89 -8.26
CA GLU A 185 -6.85 19.14 -7.53
C GLU A 185 -8.32 19.55 -7.62
N ALA A 186 -9.00 19.26 -8.74
CA ALA A 186 -10.42 19.51 -8.87
C ALA A 186 -11.27 18.37 -8.29
N ALA A 187 -10.77 17.14 -8.32
CA ALA A 187 -11.49 15.98 -7.75
C ALA A 187 -11.65 16.08 -6.23
N LYS A 188 -10.61 16.54 -5.52
CA LYS A 188 -10.54 16.57 -4.06
C LYS A 188 -11.68 17.34 -3.40
N PRO A 189 -11.94 18.62 -3.74
CA PRO A 189 -13.01 19.40 -3.10
C PRO A 189 -14.39 18.75 -3.26
N PHE A 190 -14.71 18.20 -4.44
CA PHE A 190 -15.99 17.53 -4.64
C PHE A 190 -16.16 16.30 -3.75
N TRP A 191 -15.08 15.55 -3.50
CA TRP A 191 -15.18 14.42 -2.58
C TRP A 191 -15.35 14.85 -1.12
N ILE A 192 -14.70 15.94 -0.73
CA ILE A 192 -14.88 16.54 0.61
C ILE A 192 -16.32 17.03 0.77
N ASP A 193 -16.84 17.81 -0.20
CA ASP A 193 -18.22 18.29 -0.19
C ASP A 193 -19.24 17.14 -0.10
N ARG A 194 -18.99 16.02 -0.82
CA ARG A 194 -19.78 14.79 -0.72
C ARG A 194 -19.80 14.23 0.71
N MET A 195 -18.61 14.07 1.31
CA MET A 195 -18.50 13.54 2.67
C MET A 195 -19.19 14.45 3.69
N GLU A 196 -19.06 15.76 3.56
CA GLU A 196 -19.71 16.75 4.42
C GLU A 196 -21.23 16.68 4.28
N LEU A 197 -21.74 16.54 3.05
CA LEU A 197 -23.18 16.40 2.79
C LEU A 197 -23.75 15.15 3.46
N MET A 198 -23.11 13.99 3.29
CA MET A 198 -23.52 12.73 3.90
C MET A 198 -23.57 12.83 5.43
N LEU A 199 -22.54 13.44 6.04
CA LEU A 199 -22.51 13.65 7.49
C LEU A 199 -23.61 14.62 7.97
N ALA A 200 -23.91 15.68 7.20
CA ALA A 200 -24.97 16.63 7.51
C ALA A 200 -26.37 15.97 7.45
N ASP A 201 -26.55 15.00 6.56
CA ASP A 201 -27.78 14.20 6.44
C ASP A 201 -27.87 13.08 7.50
N GLY A 202 -26.86 12.95 8.36
CA GLY A 202 -26.80 11.96 9.43
C GLY A 202 -26.40 10.56 8.96
N GLU A 203 -25.82 10.46 7.78
CA GLU A 203 -25.25 9.22 7.26
C GLU A 203 -23.87 8.92 7.88
N THR A 204 -23.48 7.68 7.84
CA THR A 204 -22.14 7.25 8.30
C THR A 204 -21.24 7.01 7.10
N LEU A 205 -20.06 7.60 7.14
CA LEU A 205 -19.04 7.34 6.14
C LEU A 205 -18.39 5.97 6.39
N ASP A 206 -18.18 5.25 5.34
CA ASP A 206 -17.44 3.97 5.40
C ASP A 206 -15.94 4.17 5.16
N ARG A 207 -15.16 3.10 5.32
CA ARG A 207 -13.71 3.17 5.14
C ARG A 207 -13.30 3.52 3.70
N ASP A 208 -14.11 3.13 2.70
CA ASP A 208 -13.81 3.41 1.29
C ASP A 208 -13.90 4.90 0.99
N ASP A 209 -14.80 5.65 1.67
CA ASP A 209 -14.90 7.11 1.56
C ASP A 209 -13.60 7.81 2.00
N TYR A 210 -13.07 7.39 3.13
CA TYR A 210 -11.79 7.91 3.64
C TYR A 210 -10.61 7.47 2.79
N SER A 211 -10.62 6.22 2.31
CA SER A 211 -9.53 5.66 1.50
C SER A 211 -9.39 6.37 0.16
N TYR A 212 -10.51 6.74 -0.48
CA TYR A 212 -10.48 7.51 -1.71
C TYR A 212 -9.87 8.91 -1.49
N LEU A 213 -10.30 9.63 -0.45
CA LEU A 213 -9.73 10.93 -0.11
C LEU A 213 -8.24 10.83 0.23
N ASN A 214 -7.86 9.80 0.97
CA ASN A 214 -6.46 9.55 1.31
C ASN A 214 -5.61 9.30 0.06
N GLY A 215 -6.15 8.56 -0.92
CA GLY A 215 -5.53 8.36 -2.22
C GLY A 215 -5.33 9.67 -2.99
N LEU A 216 -6.29 10.60 -2.94
CA LEU A 216 -6.16 11.94 -3.53
C LEU A 216 -5.07 12.76 -2.84
N TYR A 217 -4.99 12.75 -1.51
CA TYR A 217 -3.92 13.42 -0.77
C TYR A 217 -2.54 12.86 -1.15
N PHE A 218 -2.41 11.53 -1.28
CA PHE A 218 -1.17 10.90 -1.71
C PHE A 218 -0.76 11.32 -3.12
N THR A 219 -1.71 11.30 -4.06
CA THR A 219 -1.45 11.67 -5.46
C THR A 219 -1.04 13.14 -5.59
N LEU A 220 -1.57 14.00 -4.71
CA LEU A 220 -1.24 15.43 -4.64
C LEU A 220 -0.01 15.73 -3.78
N GLU A 221 0.66 14.70 -3.25
CA GLU A 221 1.80 14.84 -2.34
C GLU A 221 1.48 15.66 -1.07
N ASP A 222 0.19 15.77 -0.72
CA ASP A 222 -0.26 16.39 0.53
C ASP A 222 -0.17 15.36 1.68
N TYR A 223 1.05 14.95 1.98
CA TYR A 223 1.32 13.90 2.96
C TYR A 223 0.90 14.28 4.38
N GLN A 224 0.84 15.59 4.70
CA GLN A 224 0.38 16.02 6.00
C GLN A 224 -1.13 15.75 6.19
N SER A 225 -1.95 16.08 5.18
CA SER A 225 -3.39 15.79 5.21
C SER A 225 -3.62 14.27 5.16
N ALA A 226 -2.85 13.53 4.37
CA ALA A 226 -2.88 12.06 4.36
C ALA A 226 -2.57 11.46 5.74
N LEU A 227 -1.57 12.01 6.44
CA LEU A 227 -1.20 11.56 7.80
C LEU A 227 -2.34 11.73 8.80
N ASP A 228 -2.96 12.91 8.82
CA ASP A 228 -4.03 13.24 9.78
C ASP A 228 -5.29 12.41 9.49
N LEU A 229 -5.58 12.18 8.19
CA LEU A 229 -6.69 11.32 7.78
C LEU A 229 -6.42 9.85 8.13
N THR A 230 -5.22 9.32 7.84
CA THR A 230 -4.85 7.94 8.17
C THR A 230 -4.90 7.67 9.67
N LYS A 231 -4.47 8.62 10.52
CA LYS A 231 -4.64 8.50 11.98
C LYS A 231 -6.10 8.41 12.40
N SER A 232 -6.96 9.17 11.73
CA SER A 232 -8.41 9.11 11.97
C SER A 232 -8.98 7.77 11.53
N MET A 233 -8.55 7.24 10.37
CA MET A 233 -8.96 5.92 9.87
C MET A 233 -8.56 4.79 10.82
N ILE A 234 -7.34 4.84 11.37
CA ILE A 234 -6.87 3.87 12.37
C ILE A 234 -7.77 3.88 13.62
N VAL A 235 -8.17 5.06 14.08
CA VAL A 235 -9.05 5.17 15.25
C VAL A 235 -10.47 4.67 14.97
N LEU A 236 -10.98 4.90 13.75
CA LEU A 236 -12.35 4.55 13.37
C LEU A 236 -12.48 3.08 12.97
N PHE A 237 -11.51 2.53 12.24
CA PHE A 237 -11.63 1.24 11.57
C PHE A 237 -10.63 0.20 12.05
N ASP A 238 -9.48 0.61 12.58
CA ASP A 238 -8.34 -0.25 13.00
C ASP A 238 -7.94 -1.28 11.94
N ASP A 239 -7.97 -0.87 10.66
CA ASP A 239 -7.68 -1.74 9.53
C ASP A 239 -6.18 -1.89 9.31
N THR A 240 -5.75 -3.09 8.94
CA THR A 240 -4.35 -3.45 8.69
C THR A 240 -3.67 -2.54 7.66
N ALA A 241 -4.39 -2.19 6.57
CA ALA A 241 -3.84 -1.35 5.51
C ALA A 241 -3.56 0.09 5.99
N ASP A 242 -4.35 0.61 6.93
CA ASP A 242 -4.16 1.96 7.46
C ASP A 242 -2.90 2.05 8.34
N TRP A 243 -2.61 0.99 9.11
CA TRP A 243 -1.37 0.88 9.86
C TRP A 243 -0.13 0.81 8.95
N GLN A 244 -0.23 0.10 7.82
CA GLN A 244 0.84 0.03 6.82
C GLN A 244 1.07 1.41 6.16
N ASN A 245 -0.02 2.08 5.76
CA ASN A 245 0.03 3.40 5.15
C ASN A 245 0.66 4.44 6.10
N LEU A 246 0.41 4.34 7.42
CA LEU A 246 0.96 5.25 8.40
C LEU A 246 2.49 5.30 8.36
N SER A 247 3.15 4.14 8.27
CA SER A 247 4.61 4.08 8.16
C SER A 247 5.12 4.69 6.85
N ALA A 248 4.45 4.37 5.72
CA ALA A 248 4.82 4.90 4.41
C ALA A 248 4.67 6.43 4.34
N ILE A 249 3.61 6.98 4.95
CA ILE A 249 3.39 8.44 4.99
C ILE A 249 4.50 9.13 5.77
N TYR A 250 4.89 8.59 6.93
CA TYR A 250 5.99 9.16 7.70
C TYR A 250 7.30 9.16 6.90
N SER A 251 7.58 8.10 6.13
CA SER A 251 8.76 8.08 5.25
C SER A 251 8.67 9.13 4.14
N SER A 252 7.47 9.35 3.56
CA SER A 252 7.27 10.42 2.57
C SER A 252 7.43 11.83 3.15
N LEU A 253 7.23 11.99 4.46
CA LEU A 253 7.47 13.23 5.19
C LEU A 253 8.93 13.38 5.69
N GLU A 254 9.81 12.43 5.35
CA GLU A 254 11.19 12.35 5.87
C GLU A 254 11.24 12.24 7.42
N GLU A 255 10.18 11.69 8.03
CA GLU A 255 10.08 11.44 9.47
C GLU A 255 10.36 9.96 9.77
N ASP A 256 11.50 9.44 9.32
CA ASP A 256 11.85 8.01 9.34
C ASP A 256 11.72 7.38 10.73
N ASP A 257 12.14 8.06 11.78
CA ASP A 257 12.01 7.57 13.17
C ASP A 257 10.55 7.26 13.54
N ARG A 258 9.62 8.10 13.11
CA ARG A 258 8.17 7.89 13.32
C ARG A 258 7.63 6.78 12.43
N GLY A 259 8.15 6.67 11.21
CA GLY A 259 7.84 5.57 10.30
C GLY A 259 8.18 4.22 10.92
N VAL A 260 9.38 4.10 11.49
CA VAL A 260 9.83 2.89 12.20
C VAL A 260 8.97 2.62 13.43
N GLN A 261 8.61 3.65 14.22
CA GLN A 261 7.72 3.49 15.37
C GLN A 261 6.32 3.01 14.95
N ALA A 262 5.76 3.54 13.85
CA ALA A 262 4.48 3.09 13.31
C ALA A 262 4.53 1.63 12.88
N LEU A 263 5.60 1.22 12.19
CA LEU A 263 5.83 -0.17 11.78
C LEU A 263 6.02 -1.09 12.99
N ASN A 264 6.71 -0.62 14.03
CA ASN A 264 6.85 -1.38 15.28
C ASN A 264 5.51 -1.53 16.02
N LEU A 265 4.64 -0.52 16.04
CA LEU A 265 3.28 -0.65 16.59
C LEU A 265 2.46 -1.66 15.80
N PHE A 266 2.57 -1.68 14.49
CA PHE A 266 1.95 -2.66 13.62
C PHE A 266 2.39 -4.10 13.95
N TYR A 267 3.69 -4.30 14.18
CA TYR A 267 4.24 -5.56 14.66
C TYR A 267 3.69 -5.96 16.04
N LEU A 268 3.69 -5.03 17.00
CA LEU A 268 3.21 -5.28 18.38
C LEU A 268 1.71 -5.62 18.44
N LYS A 269 0.91 -5.15 17.47
CA LYS A 269 -0.49 -5.55 17.30
C LYS A 269 -0.66 -6.97 16.74
N GLY A 270 0.42 -7.62 16.29
CA GLY A 270 0.37 -8.94 15.68
C GLY A 270 -0.23 -8.96 14.28
N LEU A 271 -0.18 -7.82 13.57
CA LEU A 271 -0.75 -7.66 12.23
C LEU A 271 0.27 -7.95 11.11
N MET A 272 1.53 -8.22 11.48
CA MET A 272 2.61 -8.48 10.54
C MET A 272 2.68 -9.98 10.20
N GLU A 273 2.46 -10.32 8.94
CA GLU A 273 2.32 -11.71 8.48
C GLU A 273 3.29 -12.08 7.34
N ASP A 274 4.08 -11.13 6.81
CA ASP A 274 4.99 -11.36 5.71
C ASP A 274 6.46 -11.12 6.07
N ASP A 275 7.35 -11.84 5.39
CA ASP A 275 8.80 -11.83 5.57
C ASP A 275 9.40 -10.45 5.35
N THR A 276 9.02 -9.80 4.28
CA THR A 276 9.56 -8.50 3.86
C THR A 276 9.38 -7.44 4.96
N ARG A 277 8.22 -7.43 5.61
CA ARG A 277 7.94 -6.48 6.71
C ARG A 277 8.74 -6.79 7.98
N TYR A 278 8.89 -8.07 8.34
CA TYR A 278 9.76 -8.48 9.44
C TYR A 278 11.20 -8.02 9.20
N ILE A 279 11.73 -8.29 8.01
CA ILE A 279 13.09 -7.90 7.61
C ILE A 279 13.23 -6.37 7.62
N ASN A 280 12.30 -5.64 7.00
CA ASN A 280 12.34 -4.19 6.93
C ASN A 280 12.28 -3.54 8.32
N LEU A 281 11.39 -4.02 9.21
CA LEU A 281 11.32 -3.50 10.57
C LEU A 281 12.64 -3.76 11.33
N ALA A 282 13.17 -4.97 11.23
CA ALA A 282 14.42 -5.33 11.89
C ALA A 282 15.59 -4.46 11.43
N GLN A 283 15.71 -4.26 10.10
CA GLN A 283 16.76 -3.41 9.51
C GLN A 283 16.58 -1.93 9.88
N SER A 284 15.33 -1.43 9.86
CA SER A 284 15.04 -0.04 10.24
C SER A 284 15.36 0.22 11.72
N LEU A 285 15.05 -0.73 12.60
CA LEU A 285 15.42 -0.64 14.01
C LEU A 285 16.92 -0.66 14.21
N ALA A 286 17.66 -1.47 13.47
CA ALA A 286 19.11 -1.47 13.52
C ALA A 286 19.69 -0.12 13.04
N GLY A 287 19.07 0.49 12.01
CA GLY A 287 19.46 1.81 11.49
C GLY A 287 19.24 2.98 12.46
N ILE A 288 18.27 2.87 13.37
CA ILE A 288 18.01 3.87 14.43
C ILE A 288 18.62 3.48 15.78
N GLU A 289 19.77 2.81 15.76
CA GLU A 289 20.55 2.45 16.95
C GLU A 289 19.86 1.46 17.92
N ALA A 290 18.90 0.66 17.42
CA ALA A 290 18.22 -0.38 18.19
C ALA A 290 18.46 -1.80 17.62
N PRO A 291 19.72 -2.22 17.32
CA PRO A 291 20.02 -3.48 16.64
C PRO A 291 19.59 -4.71 17.44
N TYR A 292 19.62 -4.66 18.76
CA TYR A 292 19.13 -5.76 19.59
C TYR A 292 17.63 -6.02 19.41
N THR A 293 16.83 -4.95 19.38
CA THR A 293 15.39 -5.09 19.12
C THR A 293 15.13 -5.63 17.72
N GLY A 294 15.89 -5.14 16.71
CA GLY A 294 15.84 -5.64 15.34
C GLY A 294 16.17 -7.14 15.26
N SER A 295 17.25 -7.58 15.94
CA SER A 295 17.64 -8.99 15.95
C SER A 295 16.57 -9.89 16.57
N LYS A 296 15.91 -9.46 17.65
CA LYS A 296 14.83 -10.23 18.27
C LYS A 296 13.62 -10.39 17.33
N ILE A 297 13.23 -9.32 16.62
CA ILE A 297 12.13 -9.36 15.66
C ILE A 297 12.47 -10.29 14.49
N LEU A 298 13.67 -10.18 13.93
CA LEU A 298 14.10 -11.04 12.82
C LEU A 298 14.18 -12.51 13.26
N SER A 299 14.75 -12.78 14.44
CA SER A 299 14.80 -14.12 15.02
C SER A 299 13.41 -14.70 15.24
N GLU A 300 12.47 -13.91 15.78
CA GLU A 300 11.07 -14.33 15.95
C GLU A 300 10.40 -14.66 14.63
N GLY A 301 10.63 -13.83 13.57
CA GLY A 301 10.12 -14.12 12.23
C GLY A 301 10.63 -15.46 11.68
N MET A 302 11.90 -15.79 11.93
CA MET A 302 12.51 -17.07 11.58
C MET A 302 11.97 -18.24 12.42
N GLU A 303 11.70 -18.03 13.70
CA GLU A 303 11.13 -19.06 14.59
C GLU A 303 9.68 -19.40 14.23
N LYS A 304 8.93 -18.42 13.72
CA LYS A 304 7.55 -18.58 13.24
C LYS A 304 7.46 -19.10 11.80
N ASP A 305 8.58 -19.41 11.16
CA ASP A 305 8.66 -19.79 9.74
C ASP A 305 8.04 -18.76 8.78
N ILE A 306 7.99 -17.47 9.19
CA ILE A 306 7.59 -16.34 8.35
C ILE A 306 8.77 -15.86 7.51
N VAL A 307 9.95 -15.77 8.12
CA VAL A 307 11.20 -15.41 7.47
C VAL A 307 12.03 -16.67 7.22
N GLU A 308 12.45 -16.88 5.98
CA GLU A 308 13.30 -18.01 5.62
C GLU A 308 14.68 -17.91 6.28
N LYS A 309 15.20 -19.05 6.75
CA LYS A 309 16.55 -19.16 7.34
C LYS A 309 17.59 -19.40 6.26
N ASP A 310 17.60 -18.53 5.23
CA ASP A 310 18.62 -18.56 4.20
C ASP A 310 19.91 -17.87 4.67
N GLU A 311 20.97 -18.04 3.90
CA GLU A 311 22.30 -17.44 4.17
C GLU A 311 22.19 -15.92 4.39
N GLN A 312 21.45 -15.22 3.55
CA GLN A 312 21.33 -13.76 3.61
C GLN A 312 20.64 -13.27 4.89
N ASN A 313 19.55 -13.92 5.29
CA ASN A 313 18.81 -13.55 6.50
C ASN A 313 19.55 -13.94 7.77
N LEU A 314 20.27 -15.08 7.78
CA LEU A 314 21.14 -15.49 8.88
C LEU A 314 22.33 -14.53 9.05
N THR A 315 22.91 -14.08 7.95
CA THR A 315 23.98 -13.05 7.96
C THR A 315 23.46 -11.71 8.51
N ARG A 316 22.26 -11.28 8.09
CA ARG A 316 21.63 -10.07 8.66
C ARG A 316 21.41 -10.19 10.17
N LEU A 317 20.91 -11.33 10.62
CA LEU A 317 20.67 -11.60 12.04
C LEU A 317 21.97 -11.55 12.82
N THR A 318 23.01 -12.20 12.29
CA THR A 318 24.37 -12.18 12.88
C THR A 318 24.90 -10.76 12.99
N GLN A 319 24.82 -9.97 11.92
CA GLN A 319 25.27 -8.58 11.92
C GLN A 319 24.54 -7.72 12.98
N MET A 320 23.22 -7.91 13.13
CA MET A 320 22.46 -7.19 14.15
C MET A 320 22.89 -7.56 15.55
N TYR A 321 23.16 -8.84 15.84
CA TYR A 321 23.71 -9.26 17.13
C TYR A 321 25.11 -8.70 17.37
N LEU A 322 25.97 -8.66 16.34
CA LEU A 322 27.29 -8.03 16.44
C LEU A 322 27.21 -6.54 16.73
N MET A 323 26.31 -5.82 16.04
CA MET A 323 26.05 -4.39 16.31
C MET A 323 25.55 -4.15 17.74
N ALA A 324 24.78 -5.10 18.27
CA ALA A 324 24.29 -5.08 19.64
C ALA A 324 25.31 -5.56 20.66
N SER A 325 26.47 -6.07 20.23
CA SER A 325 27.50 -6.72 21.07
C SER A 325 27.02 -7.98 21.78
N GLU A 326 26.03 -8.66 21.22
CA GLU A 326 25.44 -9.91 21.73
C GLU A 326 26.13 -11.11 21.03
N TYR A 327 27.38 -11.32 21.37
CA TYR A 327 28.25 -12.27 20.69
C TYR A 327 27.85 -13.73 20.88
N GLU A 328 27.33 -14.09 22.06
CA GLU A 328 26.86 -15.44 22.35
C GLU A 328 25.62 -15.80 21.49
N GLU A 329 24.69 -14.86 21.33
CA GLU A 329 23.51 -15.02 20.49
C GLU A 329 23.87 -15.04 18.99
N ALA A 330 24.96 -14.38 18.61
CA ALA A 330 25.45 -14.37 17.23
C ALA A 330 26.02 -15.72 16.77
N LEU A 331 26.50 -16.58 17.69
CA LEU A 331 27.20 -17.83 17.35
C LEU A 331 26.37 -18.76 16.44
N LYS A 332 25.13 -19.05 16.85
CA LYS A 332 24.31 -20.00 16.11
C LYS A 332 23.95 -19.51 14.71
N PRO A 333 23.43 -18.29 14.51
CA PRO A 333 23.14 -17.79 13.17
C PRO A 333 24.41 -17.61 12.32
N ALA A 334 25.54 -17.22 12.93
CA ALA A 334 26.81 -17.13 12.21
C ALA A 334 27.30 -18.50 11.69
N MET A 335 27.19 -19.54 12.52
CA MET A 335 27.56 -20.90 12.11
C MET A 335 26.68 -21.39 10.98
N ASP A 336 25.35 -21.22 11.08
CA ASP A 336 24.41 -21.64 10.06
C ASP A 336 24.62 -20.85 8.75
N ALA A 337 24.93 -19.55 8.82
CA ALA A 337 25.27 -18.74 7.67
C ALA A 337 26.58 -19.21 7.03
N ALA A 338 27.63 -19.48 7.81
CA ALA A 338 28.93 -19.92 7.32
C ALA A 338 28.88 -21.28 6.61
N GLU A 339 27.98 -22.18 7.05
CA GLU A 339 27.75 -23.46 6.36
C GLU A 339 27.09 -23.26 4.99
N ALA A 340 26.18 -22.30 4.89
CA ALA A 340 25.42 -22.01 3.68
C ALA A 340 26.14 -21.08 2.69
N ASP A 341 27.05 -20.22 3.19
CA ASP A 341 27.82 -19.27 2.38
C ASP A 341 28.71 -20.03 1.38
N GLU A 342 28.78 -19.57 0.13
CA GLU A 342 29.67 -20.14 -0.90
C GLU A 342 31.12 -19.67 -0.73
N THR A 343 31.34 -18.57 -0.03
CA THR A 343 32.65 -17.94 0.23
C THR A 343 33.18 -18.29 1.62
N GLY A 344 34.38 -17.83 1.93
CA GLY A 344 34.99 -17.95 3.26
C GLY A 344 34.51 -16.91 4.27
N ASP A 345 33.80 -15.86 3.85
CA ASP A 345 33.48 -14.70 4.67
C ASP A 345 32.58 -15.04 5.87
N GLY A 346 31.68 -16.03 5.70
CA GLY A 346 30.84 -16.51 6.81
C GLY A 346 31.69 -17.14 7.93
N TYR A 347 32.69 -17.96 7.59
CA TYR A 347 33.61 -18.53 8.57
C TYR A 347 34.57 -17.50 9.16
N ASP A 348 34.95 -16.45 8.42
CA ASP A 348 35.72 -15.33 8.95
C ASP A 348 34.92 -14.60 10.04
N THR A 349 33.63 -14.31 9.78
CA THR A 349 32.74 -13.72 10.77
C THR A 349 32.57 -14.61 12.01
N LEU A 350 32.40 -15.93 11.84
CA LEU A 350 32.33 -16.88 12.94
C LEU A 350 33.63 -16.90 13.77
N GLY A 351 34.79 -16.89 13.10
CA GLY A 351 36.10 -16.79 13.73
C GLY A 351 36.24 -15.53 14.56
N TYR A 352 35.79 -14.39 14.04
CA TYR A 352 35.79 -13.13 14.78
C TYR A 352 34.94 -13.19 16.05
N ILE A 353 33.76 -13.81 15.99
CA ILE A 353 32.86 -13.98 17.14
C ILE A 353 33.54 -14.82 18.21
N HIS A 354 34.09 -15.98 17.84
CA HIS A 354 34.83 -16.82 18.77
C HIS A 354 36.04 -16.11 19.38
N TYR A 355 36.76 -15.30 18.56
CA TYR A 355 37.91 -14.51 19.03
C TYR A 355 37.49 -13.50 20.11
N VAL A 356 36.40 -12.77 19.93
CA VAL A 356 35.88 -11.79 20.90
C VAL A 356 35.39 -12.49 22.18
N LEU A 357 34.84 -13.67 22.08
CA LEU A 357 34.45 -14.52 23.21
C LEU A 357 35.61 -15.20 23.89
N HIS A 358 36.84 -14.95 23.45
CA HIS A 358 38.08 -15.56 23.95
C HIS A 358 38.18 -17.07 23.78
N ASP A 359 37.38 -17.64 22.90
CA ASP A 359 37.48 -19.06 22.47
C ASP A 359 38.45 -19.13 21.29
N TYR A 360 39.74 -19.01 21.59
CA TYR A 360 40.79 -18.86 20.60
C TYR A 360 41.03 -20.14 19.78
N GLU A 361 40.77 -21.30 20.36
CA GLU A 361 40.79 -22.58 19.65
C GLU A 361 39.74 -22.62 18.54
N ALA A 362 38.49 -22.34 18.86
CA ALA A 362 37.41 -22.31 17.90
C ALA A 362 37.55 -21.17 16.87
N ALA A 363 38.10 -20.02 17.31
CA ALA A 363 38.44 -18.91 16.44
C ALA A 363 39.46 -19.33 15.38
N ALA A 364 40.56 -19.98 15.78
CA ALA A 364 41.59 -20.45 14.86
C ALA A 364 41.06 -21.49 13.86
N GLU A 365 40.19 -22.43 14.31
CA GLU A 365 39.54 -23.42 13.42
C GLU A 365 38.61 -22.74 12.41
N ALA A 366 37.84 -21.73 12.85
CA ALA A 366 36.93 -21.02 11.95
C ALA A 366 37.70 -20.17 10.91
N PHE A 367 38.74 -19.43 11.33
CA PHE A 367 39.55 -18.67 10.38
C PHE A 367 40.31 -19.59 9.41
N GLN A 368 40.77 -20.77 9.85
CA GLN A 368 41.37 -21.74 8.94
C GLN A 368 40.35 -22.25 7.92
N SER A 369 39.12 -22.52 8.36
CA SER A 369 38.02 -22.93 7.48
C SER A 369 37.67 -21.83 6.46
N ALA A 370 37.72 -20.57 6.87
CA ALA A 370 37.56 -19.42 5.98
C ALA A 370 38.62 -19.37 4.86
N ILE A 371 39.88 -19.58 5.25
CA ILE A 371 41.02 -19.57 4.33
C ILE A 371 40.94 -20.75 3.36
N ASP A 372 40.58 -21.94 3.85
CA ASP A 372 40.48 -23.17 3.07
C ASP A 372 39.33 -23.11 2.06
N LYS A 373 38.21 -22.48 2.46
CA LYS A 373 37.04 -22.26 1.59
C LYS A 373 37.36 -21.25 0.48
N GLY A 374 38.11 -20.20 0.80
CA GLY A 374 38.59 -19.22 -0.17
C GLY A 374 37.57 -18.11 -0.48
N ASP A 375 37.85 -17.37 -1.54
CA ASP A 375 37.03 -16.24 -2.02
C ASP A 375 36.68 -15.21 -0.90
N LEU A 376 37.67 -14.96 -0.01
CA LEU A 376 37.58 -14.02 1.08
C LEU A 376 37.59 -12.57 0.60
N SER A 377 36.72 -11.75 1.14
CA SER A 377 36.68 -10.30 0.91
C SER A 377 37.99 -9.61 1.35
N ASP A 378 38.60 -10.04 2.47
CA ASP A 378 39.92 -9.59 2.94
C ASP A 378 40.71 -10.77 3.54
N ARG A 379 41.43 -11.50 2.67
CA ARG A 379 42.27 -12.60 3.12
C ARG A 379 43.39 -12.19 4.07
N SER A 380 43.93 -10.99 3.91
CA SER A 380 44.99 -10.51 4.77
C SER A 380 44.53 -10.27 6.21
N ASP A 381 43.33 -9.68 6.38
CA ASP A 381 42.73 -9.45 7.69
C ASP A 381 42.36 -10.75 8.39
N THR A 382 41.75 -11.71 7.67
CA THR A 382 41.47 -13.06 8.19
C THR A 382 42.73 -13.75 8.72
N LEU A 383 43.84 -13.71 7.94
CA LEU A 383 45.13 -14.29 8.34
C LEU A 383 45.71 -13.55 9.57
N MET A 384 45.51 -12.26 9.67
CA MET A 384 45.92 -11.48 10.84
C MET A 384 45.13 -11.85 12.10
N PHE A 385 43.82 -12.11 11.97
CA PHE A 385 43.02 -12.61 13.10
C PHE A 385 43.41 -14.03 13.49
N LEU A 386 43.67 -14.90 12.52
CA LEU A 386 44.22 -16.24 12.76
C LEU A 386 45.55 -16.17 13.54
N SER A 387 46.45 -15.30 13.10
CA SER A 387 47.74 -15.07 13.80
C SER A 387 47.53 -14.60 15.24
N ARG A 388 46.57 -13.69 15.49
CA ARG A 388 46.24 -13.23 16.84
C ARG A 388 45.69 -14.36 17.71
N ALA A 389 44.80 -15.20 17.15
CA ALA A 389 44.24 -16.36 17.85
C ALA A 389 45.37 -17.33 18.25
N PHE A 390 46.29 -17.67 17.36
CA PHE A 390 47.46 -18.50 17.68
C PHE A 390 48.39 -17.87 18.70
N LEU A 391 48.58 -16.56 18.68
CA LEU A 391 49.37 -15.84 19.68
C LEU A 391 48.77 -15.99 21.09
N GLU A 392 47.44 -15.86 21.22
CA GLU A 392 46.79 -16.04 22.53
C GLU A 392 46.84 -17.51 23.00
N LEU A 393 46.84 -18.47 22.08
CA LEU A 393 47.11 -19.88 22.35
C LEU A 393 48.57 -20.19 22.62
N ARG A 394 49.45 -19.22 22.52
CA ARG A 394 50.92 -19.35 22.68
C ARG A 394 51.55 -20.29 21.63
N ASN A 395 50.86 -20.50 20.51
CA ASN A 395 51.42 -21.16 19.35
C ASN A 395 52.19 -20.13 18.50
N PHE A 396 53.38 -19.76 18.96
CA PHE A 396 54.16 -18.67 18.38
C PHE A 396 54.60 -18.95 16.93
N ASP A 397 54.84 -20.24 16.58
CA ASP A 397 55.30 -20.61 15.23
C ASP A 397 54.15 -20.46 14.24
N ALA A 398 52.94 -20.97 14.56
CA ALA A 398 51.78 -20.78 13.72
C ALA A 398 51.31 -19.32 13.64
N ALA A 399 51.47 -18.55 14.73
CA ALA A 399 51.16 -17.13 14.74
C ALA A 399 52.08 -16.35 13.76
N GLU A 400 53.40 -16.66 13.75
CA GLU A 400 54.35 -16.04 12.83
C GLU A 400 54.11 -16.42 11.39
N GLU A 401 53.77 -17.69 11.11
CA GLU A 401 53.44 -18.20 9.78
C GLU A 401 52.21 -17.47 9.24
N ALA A 402 51.12 -17.43 10.00
CA ALA A 402 49.89 -16.75 9.58
C ALA A 402 50.12 -15.24 9.37
N ALA A 403 50.91 -14.57 10.20
CA ALA A 403 51.24 -13.16 10.01
C ALA A 403 52.14 -12.93 8.76
N THR A 404 53.00 -13.89 8.43
CA THR A 404 53.81 -13.83 7.18
C THR A 404 52.93 -13.94 5.97
N ASP A 405 52.02 -14.91 5.98
CA ASP A 405 51.05 -15.09 4.91
C ASP A 405 50.14 -13.87 4.76
N ALA A 406 49.72 -13.22 5.86
CA ALA A 406 48.96 -11.98 5.84
C ALA A 406 49.77 -10.83 5.18
N ALA A 407 51.09 -10.74 5.45
CA ALA A 407 51.93 -9.75 4.81
C ALA A 407 52.05 -9.96 3.30
N ASP A 408 52.07 -11.20 2.85
CA ASP A 408 52.14 -11.56 1.43
C ASP A 408 50.81 -11.40 0.69
N ALA A 409 49.69 -11.52 1.40
CA ALA A 409 48.33 -11.41 0.83
C ALA A 409 47.80 -9.96 0.79
N GLY A 410 48.33 -9.07 1.63
CA GLY A 410 47.86 -7.70 1.82
C GLY A 410 48.46 -6.67 0.86
N ASP A 411 47.89 -5.49 0.86
CA ASP A 411 48.50 -4.30 0.26
C ASP A 411 49.74 -3.83 1.09
N GLU A 412 50.45 -2.77 0.66
CA GLU A 412 51.61 -2.24 1.33
C GLU A 412 51.36 -1.92 2.81
N ARG A 413 50.21 -1.34 3.13
CA ARG A 413 49.83 -0.97 4.50
C ARG A 413 49.57 -2.20 5.37
N ALA A 414 48.81 -3.16 4.86
CA ALA A 414 48.52 -4.42 5.55
C ALA A 414 49.81 -5.24 5.75
N SER A 415 50.69 -5.32 4.73
CA SER A 415 52.01 -5.92 4.84
C SER A 415 52.87 -5.31 5.92
N ASP A 416 52.95 -3.98 6.02
CA ASP A 416 53.70 -3.31 7.06
C ASP A 416 53.14 -3.57 8.47
N SER A 417 51.77 -3.58 8.60
CA SER A 417 51.11 -3.95 9.85
C SER A 417 51.40 -5.37 10.28
N ALA A 418 51.40 -6.31 9.34
CA ALA A 418 51.71 -7.72 9.61
C ALA A 418 53.17 -7.92 10.02
N ARG A 419 54.13 -7.24 9.35
CA ARG A 419 55.58 -7.26 9.75
C ARG A 419 55.81 -6.67 11.14
N ASP A 420 55.07 -5.62 11.51
CA ASP A 420 55.13 -5.07 12.87
C ASP A 420 54.59 -6.06 13.88
N PHE A 421 53.53 -6.78 13.55
CA PHE A 421 52.94 -7.82 14.39
C PHE A 421 53.89 -9.00 14.59
N ILE A 422 54.62 -9.46 13.53
CA ILE A 422 55.65 -10.51 13.64
C ILE A 422 56.71 -10.11 14.70
N ARG A 423 57.15 -8.84 14.73
CA ARG A 423 58.09 -8.37 15.75
C ARG A 423 57.49 -8.43 17.16
N ALA A 424 56.17 -8.18 17.28
CA ALA A 424 55.47 -8.32 18.57
C ALA A 424 55.36 -9.79 19.01
N ILE A 425 55.12 -10.72 18.08
CA ILE A 425 55.14 -12.16 18.34
C ILE A 425 56.50 -12.62 18.88
N ASP A 426 57.59 -12.22 18.24
CA ASP A 426 58.95 -12.54 18.71
C ASP A 426 59.23 -12.00 20.11
N GLY A 427 58.79 -10.78 20.39
CA GLY A 427 58.90 -10.21 21.74
C GLY A 427 58.15 -11.03 22.78
N ARG A 428 56.89 -11.43 22.46
CA ARG A 428 56.08 -12.28 23.35
C ARG A 428 56.68 -13.67 23.53
N ARG A 429 57.18 -14.31 22.47
CA ARG A 429 57.88 -15.59 22.49
C ARG A 429 59.10 -15.53 23.41
N THR A 430 59.97 -14.51 23.24
CA THR A 430 61.16 -14.31 24.05
C THR A 430 60.82 -14.10 25.50
N PHE A 431 59.83 -13.26 25.81
CA PHE A 431 59.38 -13.04 27.17
C PHE A 431 58.86 -14.33 27.81
N TYR A 432 58.00 -15.07 27.14
CA TYR A 432 57.45 -16.34 27.63
C TYR A 432 58.52 -17.38 27.91
N ASN A 433 59.47 -17.59 26.99
CA ASN A 433 60.59 -18.51 27.16
C ASN A 433 61.48 -18.11 28.31
N THR A 434 61.74 -16.81 28.51
CA THR A 434 62.49 -16.31 29.64
C THR A 434 61.82 -16.58 30.99
N ILE A 435 60.51 -16.35 31.09
CA ILE A 435 59.75 -16.61 32.31
C ILE A 435 59.67 -18.14 32.60
N SER A 436 59.43 -18.96 31.56
CA SER A 436 59.37 -20.41 31.68
C SER A 436 60.71 -20.98 32.14
N GLY A 437 61.84 -20.54 31.54
CA GLY A 437 63.16 -20.95 31.96
C GLY A 437 63.47 -20.55 33.42
N ARG A 438 63.12 -19.31 33.80
CA ARG A 438 63.29 -18.89 35.23
C ARG A 438 62.42 -19.71 36.19
N LYS A 439 61.22 -20.14 35.77
CA LYS A 439 60.39 -21.00 36.57
C LYS A 439 60.98 -22.39 36.73
N GLU A 440 61.53 -22.99 35.68
CA GLU A 440 62.23 -24.25 35.69
C GLU A 440 63.45 -24.20 36.59
N ASP A 441 64.31 -23.14 36.42
CA ASP A 441 65.47 -22.91 37.27
C ASP A 441 65.10 -22.78 38.78
N ALA A 442 63.95 -22.14 39.06
CA ALA A 442 63.48 -22.01 40.45
C ALA A 442 62.96 -23.36 41.01
N ILE A 443 62.26 -24.13 40.22
CA ILE A 443 61.82 -25.47 40.61
C ILE A 443 63.02 -26.37 40.91
N ASP A 444 63.99 -26.42 40.03
CA ASP A 444 65.21 -27.17 40.21
C ASP A 444 66.00 -26.73 41.44
N PHE A 445 66.07 -25.43 41.73
CA PHE A 445 66.68 -24.88 42.92
C PHE A 445 66.02 -25.34 44.22
N TYR A 446 64.67 -25.40 44.27
CA TYR A 446 63.89 -25.75 45.43
C TYR A 446 63.66 -27.27 45.59
N GLN A 447 63.91 -28.10 44.60
CA GLN A 447 63.72 -29.56 44.64
C GLN A 447 64.48 -30.20 45.81
N PRO A 448 65.75 -29.84 46.15
CA PRO A 448 66.44 -30.42 47.27
C PRO A 448 65.87 -29.97 48.64
N TYR A 449 64.93 -29.02 48.65
CA TYR A 449 64.38 -28.43 49.89
C TYR A 449 62.83 -28.62 49.95
N PRO A 450 62.37 -29.88 50.20
CA PRO A 450 60.93 -30.17 50.15
C PRO A 450 60.02 -29.36 51.10
N SER A 451 60.64 -28.79 52.17
CA SER A 451 59.93 -27.92 53.13
C SER A 451 59.60 -26.55 52.62
N LEU A 452 60.08 -26.19 51.41
CA LEU A 452 59.93 -24.90 50.77
C LEU A 452 58.94 -25.02 49.54
N GLN A 453 58.48 -26.24 49.26
CA GLN A 453 57.44 -26.49 48.20
C GLN A 453 56.00 -26.30 48.74
#